data_ecf93577bc864be71c23db7c8c642001
#
_entry.id   ecf93577bc864be71c23db7c8c642001
#
_cell.length_a   1.000
_cell.length_b   1.000
_cell.length_c   1.000
_cell.angle_alpha   90.00
_cell.angle_beta   90.00
_cell.angle_gamma   90.00
#
_symmetry.space_group_name_H-M   'P 1'
#
loop_
_entity.id
_entity.type
_entity.pdbx_description
1 polymer ?
#
loop_
_entity_poly.entity_id
_entity_poly.type
_entity_poly.pdbx_seq_one_letter_code
_entity_poly.pdbx_strand_id
1 'polypeptide(L)'
;MATYTSATAIGEREDLSDVIYRIDPDETPLVSNAQKETTKGIFHEWQVQELAAAVDTNSASEGADYSYVNPSATTRLGNYHQIAVQAASVSNTLDVVDKAGRDKETAYVKVLKGIEQRRDIEKSLFKNEARSASEPRKAAKLITWITNVDAPSDMAAATGDGSDVADLTGTAAALTL
;
A
#
# COMPACT_ATOMS: atom_id res chain seq x y z
N MET A 1 -56.76 -41.39 -0.58
CA MET A 1 -56.84 -39.96 -0.29
C MET A 1 -55.50 -39.33 -0.71
N ALA A 2 -55.52 -38.30 -1.53
CA ALA A 2 -54.31 -37.57 -1.86
C ALA A 2 -53.96 -36.67 -0.65
N THR A 3 -52.76 -36.82 -0.12
CA THR A 3 -52.29 -36.01 0.98
C THR A 3 -51.73 -34.69 0.45
N TYR A 4 -52.13 -33.56 1.04
CA TYR A 4 -51.55 -32.24 0.74
C TYR A 4 -50.12 -32.21 1.29
N THR A 5 -49.13 -31.97 0.41
CA THR A 5 -47.72 -32.02 0.76
C THR A 5 -47.07 -30.67 0.51
N SER A 6 -45.89 -30.43 1.09
CA SER A 6 -45.11 -29.21 0.85
C SER A 6 -44.80 -28.97 -0.64
N ALA A 7 -44.66 -30.05 -1.43
CA ALA A 7 -44.46 -29.95 -2.89
C ALA A 7 -45.66 -29.36 -3.65
N THR A 8 -46.84 -29.31 -3.01
CA THR A 8 -48.07 -28.73 -3.60
C THR A 8 -48.52 -27.46 -2.89
N ALA A 9 -47.83 -27.08 -1.80
CA ALA A 9 -48.11 -25.88 -1.03
C ALA A 9 -47.62 -24.64 -1.78
N ILE A 10 -48.43 -23.59 -1.82
CA ILE A 10 -48.07 -22.27 -2.36
C ILE A 10 -47.73 -21.36 -1.20
N GLY A 11 -46.57 -20.67 -1.28
CA GLY A 11 -46.16 -19.71 -0.25
C GLY A 11 -45.13 -20.19 0.74
N GLU A 12 -44.47 -21.34 0.48
CA GLU A 12 -43.26 -21.71 1.25
C GLU A 12 -42.17 -20.62 1.03
N ARG A 13 -41.60 -20.15 2.15
CA ARG A 13 -40.46 -19.18 2.09
C ARG A 13 -39.18 -19.94 1.91
N GLU A 14 -38.28 -19.39 1.11
CA GLU A 14 -36.91 -19.88 0.98
C GLU A 14 -36.23 -19.84 2.35
N ASP A 15 -35.54 -20.92 2.69
CA ASP A 15 -34.69 -20.99 3.91
C ASP A 15 -33.31 -20.45 3.57
N LEU A 16 -33.13 -19.14 3.75
CA LEU A 16 -31.90 -18.45 3.51
C LEU A 16 -31.22 -18.06 4.83
N SER A 17 -29.95 -18.41 4.98
CA SER A 17 -29.18 -18.05 6.16
C SER A 17 -29.03 -16.53 6.30
N ASP A 18 -29.24 -16.01 7.52
CA ASP A 18 -29.03 -14.59 7.84
C ASP A 18 -27.54 -14.22 8.02
N VAL A 19 -26.62 -15.11 7.68
CA VAL A 19 -25.17 -14.90 7.83
C VAL A 19 -24.51 -14.86 6.46
N ILE A 20 -23.72 -13.79 6.22
CA ILE A 20 -22.88 -13.65 5.03
C ILE A 20 -21.43 -13.95 5.41
N TYR A 21 -20.87 -15.00 4.81
CA TYR A 21 -19.47 -15.39 5.01
C TYR A 21 -18.57 -14.69 3.98
N ARG A 22 -17.52 -14.02 4.45
CA ARG A 22 -16.46 -13.51 3.59
C ARG A 22 -15.36 -14.55 3.47
N ILE A 23 -14.92 -14.82 2.26
CA ILE A 23 -13.92 -15.84 1.94
C ILE A 23 -12.55 -15.19 1.69
N ASP A 24 -12.54 -13.93 1.23
CA ASP A 24 -11.31 -13.23 0.86
C ASP A 24 -10.52 -12.74 2.09
N PRO A 25 -9.19 -12.83 2.07
CA PRO A 25 -8.35 -12.22 3.09
C PRO A 25 -8.49 -10.70 3.06
N ASP A 26 -8.63 -10.08 4.22
CA ASP A 26 -8.77 -8.61 4.38
C ASP A 26 -7.59 -7.98 5.15
N GLU A 27 -6.55 -8.74 5.42
CA GLU A 27 -5.38 -8.28 6.14
C GLU A 27 -4.55 -7.29 5.32
N THR A 28 -4.20 -6.17 5.94
CA THR A 28 -3.37 -5.11 5.36
C THR A 28 -2.29 -4.70 6.38
N PRO A 29 -1.25 -5.53 6.55
CA PRO A 29 -0.29 -5.37 7.63
C PRO A 29 0.50 -4.06 7.55
N LEU A 30 0.93 -3.64 6.36
CA LEU A 30 1.71 -2.42 6.20
C LEU A 30 0.86 -1.18 6.50
N VAL A 31 -0.33 -1.06 5.92
CA VAL A 31 -1.24 0.07 6.15
C VAL A 31 -1.70 0.13 7.61
N SER A 32 -1.83 -1.02 8.27
CA SER A 32 -2.28 -1.10 9.67
C SER A 32 -1.20 -0.69 10.66
N ASN A 33 0.08 -1.02 10.38
CA ASN A 33 1.21 -0.71 11.26
C ASN A 33 1.88 0.63 10.93
N ALA A 34 1.67 1.20 9.74
CA ALA A 34 2.24 2.49 9.38
C ALA A 34 1.66 3.62 10.23
N GLN A 35 2.54 4.49 10.68
CA GLN A 35 2.13 5.73 11.35
C GLN A 35 1.49 6.67 10.33
N LYS A 36 0.55 7.50 10.83
CA LYS A 36 -0.19 8.47 10.01
C LYS A 36 0.17 9.88 10.45
N GLU A 37 0.49 10.72 9.49
CA GLU A 37 0.76 12.12 9.69
C GLU A 37 -0.17 12.97 8.84
N THR A 38 -0.53 14.15 9.37
CA THR A 38 -1.36 15.11 8.64
C THR A 38 -0.47 16.13 7.95
N THR A 39 -0.60 16.24 6.65
CA THR A 39 0.14 17.21 5.83
C THR A 39 -0.81 18.24 5.24
N LYS A 40 -0.30 19.43 4.88
CA LYS A 40 -1.09 20.54 4.32
C LYS A 40 -0.81 20.80 2.85
N GLY A 41 0.23 20.17 2.28
CA GLY A 41 0.67 20.38 0.90
C GLY A 41 0.30 19.22 -0.01
N ILE A 42 0.33 19.45 -1.31
CA ILE A 42 0.21 18.42 -2.36
C ILE A 42 1.48 17.56 -2.42
N PHE A 43 2.61 18.19 -2.16
CA PHE A 43 3.94 17.60 -2.09
C PHE A 43 4.44 17.74 -0.66
N HIS A 44 4.80 16.64 -0.04
CA HIS A 44 5.36 16.60 1.30
C HIS A 44 6.85 16.33 1.21
N GLU A 45 7.65 17.13 1.92
CA GLU A 45 9.11 17.05 1.92
C GLU A 45 9.65 16.85 3.33
N TRP A 46 10.75 16.11 3.42
CA TRP A 46 11.53 15.92 4.64
C TRP A 46 13.02 15.94 4.35
N GLN A 47 13.82 16.11 5.39
CA GLN A 47 15.28 16.13 5.28
C GLN A 47 15.86 14.86 5.86
N VAL A 48 16.86 14.32 5.20
CA VAL A 48 17.65 13.17 5.65
C VAL A 48 19.13 13.57 5.70
N GLN A 49 19.87 12.97 6.60
CA GLN A 49 21.32 13.16 6.70
C GLN A 49 21.94 11.80 7.01
N GLU A 50 22.92 11.43 6.21
CA GLU A 50 23.70 10.24 6.43
C GLU A 50 24.94 10.55 7.27
N LEU A 51 25.31 9.62 8.14
CA LEU A 51 26.57 9.69 8.85
C LEU A 51 27.70 9.26 7.92
N ALA A 52 28.87 9.85 8.08
CA ALA A 52 30.07 9.39 7.41
C ALA A 52 30.37 7.93 7.76
N ALA A 53 30.95 7.19 6.82
CA ALA A 53 31.35 5.82 7.08
C ALA A 53 32.29 5.74 8.28
N ALA A 54 32.16 4.69 9.06
CA ALA A 54 33.06 4.45 10.18
C ALA A 54 34.49 4.23 9.69
N VAL A 55 35.45 4.88 10.33
CA VAL A 55 36.89 4.79 10.01
C VAL A 55 37.59 4.09 11.17
N ASP A 56 38.31 3.03 10.87
CA ASP A 56 39.11 2.25 11.83
C ASP A 56 40.52 2.81 12.07
N THR A 57 40.98 3.75 11.25
CA THR A 57 42.29 4.38 11.28
C THR A 57 42.26 5.78 11.92
N ASN A 58 41.41 6.00 12.91
CA ASN A 58 41.23 7.31 13.56
C ASN A 58 42.19 7.54 14.74
N SER A 59 43.37 6.97 14.67
CA SER A 59 44.43 7.23 15.66
C SER A 59 45.28 8.42 15.24
N ALA A 60 45.58 9.32 16.20
CA ALA A 60 46.42 10.47 15.95
C ALA A 60 47.65 10.43 16.87
N SER A 61 48.77 11.02 16.42
CA SER A 61 49.98 11.16 17.21
C SER A 61 49.77 12.26 18.24
N GLU A 62 50.44 12.15 19.39
CA GLU A 62 50.49 13.20 20.40
C GLU A 62 51.12 14.48 19.79
N GLY A 63 50.41 15.61 19.92
CA GLY A 63 50.86 16.90 19.36
C GLY A 63 50.60 17.10 17.88
N ALA A 64 49.83 16.21 17.22
CA ALA A 64 49.45 16.42 15.82
C ALA A 64 48.42 17.55 15.68
N ASP A 65 48.56 18.34 14.63
CA ASP A 65 47.54 19.33 14.23
C ASP A 65 46.31 18.62 13.64
N TYR A 66 45.14 19.03 14.08
CA TYR A 66 43.87 18.46 13.60
C TYR A 66 43.41 19.18 12.33
N SER A 67 43.00 18.40 11.33
CA SER A 67 42.30 18.93 10.17
C SER A 67 40.79 18.93 10.39
N TYR A 68 40.15 20.07 10.11
CA TYR A 68 38.70 20.19 10.20
C TYR A 68 38.05 19.71 8.91
N VAL A 69 37.05 18.87 9.04
CA VAL A 69 36.22 18.40 7.88
C VAL A 69 34.87 19.09 7.99
N ASN A 70 34.40 19.68 6.90
CA ASN A 70 33.06 20.25 6.86
C ASN A 70 32.02 19.13 6.90
N PRO A 71 30.98 19.25 7.74
CA PRO A 71 29.89 18.28 7.74
C PRO A 71 29.13 18.29 6.41
N SER A 72 28.59 17.13 6.03
CA SER A 72 27.73 17.01 4.85
C SER A 72 26.43 17.80 5.05
N ALA A 73 25.94 18.43 3.99
CA ALA A 73 24.62 19.04 4.01
C ALA A 73 23.51 17.98 4.06
N THR A 74 22.35 18.33 4.61
CA THR A 74 21.16 17.50 4.57
C THR A 74 20.62 17.39 3.13
N THR A 75 20.10 16.21 2.77
CA THR A 75 19.41 15.98 1.51
C THR A 75 17.91 16.10 1.70
N ARG A 76 17.23 16.81 0.80
CA ARG A 76 15.78 16.96 0.84
C ARG A 76 15.13 15.89 -0.04
N LEU A 77 14.26 15.12 0.55
CA LEU A 77 13.42 14.13 -0.11
C LEU A 77 11.97 14.56 -0.06
N GLY A 78 11.14 14.06 -0.98
CA GLY A 78 9.73 14.40 -0.97
C GLY A 78 8.87 13.47 -1.83
N ASN A 79 7.57 13.43 -1.53
CA ASN A 79 6.61 12.59 -2.21
C ASN A 79 5.30 13.34 -2.47
N TYR A 80 4.59 12.95 -3.54
CA TYR A 80 3.27 13.49 -3.86
C TYR A 80 2.17 12.71 -3.16
N HIS A 81 1.10 13.43 -2.76
CA HIS A 81 -0.12 12.80 -2.30
C HIS A 81 -0.92 12.25 -3.47
N GLN A 82 -1.30 11.00 -3.37
CA GLN A 82 -2.16 10.29 -4.31
C GLN A 82 -3.56 10.17 -3.75
N ILE A 83 -4.57 10.38 -4.59
CA ILE A 83 -5.98 10.18 -4.24
C ILE A 83 -6.35 8.74 -4.62
N ALA A 84 -6.84 7.98 -3.65
CA ALA A 84 -7.39 6.65 -3.88
C ALA A 84 -8.92 6.71 -3.71
N VAL A 85 -9.66 6.18 -4.68
CA VAL A 85 -11.13 6.24 -4.71
C VAL A 85 -11.70 4.85 -4.94
N GLN A 86 -12.68 4.49 -4.14
CA GLN A 86 -13.59 3.38 -4.37
C GLN A 86 -15.02 3.90 -4.40
N ALA A 87 -15.78 3.56 -5.44
CA ALA A 87 -17.16 4.01 -5.60
C ALA A 87 -18.10 2.80 -5.71
N ALA A 88 -19.29 2.96 -5.17
CA ALA A 88 -20.38 2.02 -5.36
C ALA A 88 -21.71 2.77 -5.44
N SER A 89 -22.65 2.23 -6.18
CA SER A 89 -24.01 2.76 -6.30
C SER A 89 -25.00 1.69 -5.84
N VAL A 90 -25.93 2.09 -4.99
CA VAL A 90 -27.02 1.24 -4.50
C VAL A 90 -28.32 1.98 -4.77
N SER A 91 -29.32 1.29 -5.34
CA SER A 91 -30.61 1.91 -5.57
C SER A 91 -31.40 2.04 -4.26
N ASN A 92 -32.18 3.12 -4.12
CA ASN A 92 -33.03 3.34 -2.96
C ASN A 92 -34.05 2.21 -2.76
N THR A 93 -34.57 1.65 -3.83
CA THR A 93 -35.52 0.52 -3.77
C THR A 93 -34.85 -0.70 -3.13
N LEU A 94 -33.62 -1.03 -3.53
CA LEU A 94 -32.89 -2.13 -2.96
C LEU A 94 -32.57 -1.89 -1.46
N ASP A 95 -32.31 -0.64 -1.07
CA ASP A 95 -31.99 -0.31 0.30
C ASP A 95 -33.19 -0.46 1.28
N VAL A 96 -34.41 -0.32 0.74
CA VAL A 96 -35.67 -0.42 1.49
C VAL A 96 -36.21 -1.85 1.57
N VAL A 97 -35.97 -2.69 0.55
CA VAL A 97 -36.45 -4.06 0.51
C VAL A 97 -35.78 -4.89 1.59
N ASP A 98 -36.60 -5.70 2.29
CA ASP A 98 -36.12 -6.64 3.30
C ASP A 98 -35.21 -7.71 2.72
N LYS A 99 -34.07 -7.96 3.36
CA LYS A 99 -33.00 -8.85 2.88
C LYS A 99 -32.47 -9.72 4.00
N ALA A 100 -32.14 -10.96 3.69
CA ALA A 100 -31.44 -11.84 4.61
C ALA A 100 -30.00 -11.34 4.86
N GLY A 101 -29.58 -11.38 6.12
CA GLY A 101 -28.21 -11.12 6.55
C GLY A 101 -27.78 -9.65 6.60
N ARG A 102 -28.65 -8.69 6.24
CA ARG A 102 -28.33 -7.25 6.31
C ARG A 102 -29.56 -6.36 6.27
N ASP A 103 -29.61 -5.34 7.10
CA ASP A 103 -30.71 -4.35 7.15
C ASP A 103 -30.61 -3.36 6.00
N LYS A 104 -29.42 -2.78 5.79
CA LYS A 104 -29.15 -1.72 4.80
C LYS A 104 -28.05 -2.11 3.85
N GLU A 105 -28.40 -2.17 2.57
CA GLU A 105 -27.44 -2.49 1.51
C GLU A 105 -26.34 -1.42 1.39
N THR A 106 -26.71 -0.14 1.47
CA THR A 106 -25.76 0.97 1.41
C THR A 106 -24.70 0.91 2.50
N ALA A 107 -25.11 0.58 3.75
CA ALA A 107 -24.17 0.47 4.87
C ALA A 107 -23.22 -0.72 4.67
N TYR A 108 -23.73 -1.86 4.24
CA TYR A 108 -22.94 -3.06 3.97
C TYR A 108 -21.92 -2.83 2.85
N VAL A 109 -22.35 -2.29 1.71
CA VAL A 109 -21.49 -1.99 0.57
C VAL A 109 -20.42 -0.96 0.93
N LYS A 110 -20.75 0.04 1.76
CA LYS A 110 -19.76 1.03 2.24
C LYS A 110 -18.64 0.39 3.05
N VAL A 111 -18.96 -0.55 3.92
CA VAL A 111 -17.96 -1.31 4.69
C VAL A 111 -17.08 -2.14 3.77
N LEU A 112 -17.67 -2.86 2.82
CA LEU A 112 -16.92 -3.65 1.83
C LEU A 112 -15.95 -2.79 1.02
N LYS A 113 -16.43 -1.65 0.50
CA LYS A 113 -15.59 -0.70 -0.27
C LYS A 113 -14.47 -0.11 0.57
N GLY A 114 -14.68 0.11 1.86
CA GLY A 114 -13.61 0.52 2.78
C GLY A 114 -12.51 -0.54 2.93
N ILE A 115 -12.88 -1.81 3.00
CA ILE A 115 -11.91 -2.92 3.06
C ILE A 115 -11.17 -3.06 1.73
N GLU A 116 -11.89 -3.05 0.60
CA GLU A 116 -11.31 -3.11 -0.74
C GLU A 116 -10.30 -1.96 -0.95
N GLN A 117 -10.65 -0.73 -0.56
CA GLN A 117 -9.76 0.41 -0.68
C GLN A 117 -8.46 0.24 0.13
N ARG A 118 -8.54 -0.31 1.34
CA ARG A 118 -7.33 -0.60 2.14
C ARG A 118 -6.44 -1.63 1.45
N ARG A 119 -7.04 -2.69 0.88
CA ARG A 119 -6.30 -3.71 0.11
C ARG A 119 -5.64 -3.11 -1.14
N ASP A 120 -6.33 -2.23 -1.86
CA ASP A 120 -5.80 -1.54 -3.03
C ASP A 120 -4.61 -0.64 -2.66
N ILE A 121 -4.71 0.09 -1.55
CA ILE A 121 -3.61 0.90 -1.03
C ILE A 121 -2.43 0.01 -0.68
N GLU A 122 -2.64 -1.05 0.09
CA GLU A 122 -1.60 -2.02 0.47
C GLU A 122 -0.88 -2.56 -0.77
N LYS A 123 -1.62 -3.09 -1.73
CA LYS A 123 -1.08 -3.60 -3.00
C LYS A 123 -0.30 -2.53 -3.77
N SER A 124 -0.81 -1.29 -3.79
CA SER A 124 -0.17 -0.20 -4.51
C SER A 124 1.18 0.20 -3.90
N LEU A 125 1.36 0.04 -2.58
CA LEU A 125 2.61 0.39 -1.91
C LEU A 125 3.80 -0.51 -2.34
N PHE A 126 3.52 -1.74 -2.74
CA PHE A 126 4.54 -2.68 -3.21
C PHE A 126 4.79 -2.61 -4.73
N LYS A 127 4.12 -1.71 -5.43
CA LYS A 127 4.33 -1.51 -6.86
C LYS A 127 5.67 -0.80 -7.12
N ASN A 128 6.33 -1.13 -8.24
CA ASN A 128 7.48 -0.39 -8.71
C ASN A 128 7.01 0.81 -9.54
N GLU A 129 6.75 1.93 -8.89
CA GLU A 129 6.19 3.15 -9.51
C GLU A 129 6.77 4.39 -8.85
N ALA A 130 7.40 5.26 -9.66
CA ALA A 130 7.96 6.53 -9.25
C ALA A 130 6.86 7.59 -8.98
N ARG A 131 7.23 8.63 -8.23
CA ARG A 131 6.35 9.78 -8.03
C ARG A 131 6.10 10.53 -9.33
N SER A 132 4.89 11.08 -9.48
CA SER A 132 4.52 11.90 -10.63
C SER A 132 3.64 13.07 -10.21
N ALA A 133 3.99 14.26 -10.69
CA ALA A 133 3.17 15.47 -10.54
C ALA A 133 2.01 15.54 -11.54
N SER A 134 2.08 14.77 -12.64
CA SER A 134 1.06 14.75 -13.70
C SER A 134 -0.24 14.13 -13.18
N GLU A 135 -1.37 14.72 -13.58
CA GLU A 135 -2.68 14.17 -13.22
C GLU A 135 -3.01 12.88 -14.03
N PRO A 136 -3.48 11.82 -13.39
CA PRO A 136 -3.63 11.66 -11.94
C PRO A 136 -2.28 11.55 -11.24
N ARG A 137 -2.09 12.36 -10.16
CA ARG A 137 -0.84 12.35 -9.38
C ARG A 137 -0.57 11.01 -8.77
N LYS A 138 0.72 10.63 -8.72
CA LYS A 138 1.17 9.35 -8.19
C LYS A 138 2.18 9.57 -7.08
N ALA A 139 2.01 8.83 -6.00
CA ALA A 139 3.01 8.73 -4.95
C ALA A 139 4.06 7.70 -5.32
N ALA A 140 5.32 8.00 -5.06
CA ALA A 140 6.41 7.04 -5.12
C ALA A 140 6.12 5.87 -4.15
N LYS A 141 6.38 4.66 -4.60
CA LYS A 141 6.10 3.42 -3.87
C LYS A 141 7.35 2.90 -3.14
N LEU A 142 7.16 1.93 -2.27
CA LEU A 142 8.21 1.44 -1.37
C LEU A 142 9.51 1.07 -2.10
N ILE A 143 9.41 0.38 -3.23
CA ILE A 143 10.57 -0.11 -4.00
C ILE A 143 11.45 1.04 -4.50
N THR A 144 10.88 2.19 -4.83
CA THR A 144 11.62 3.36 -5.34
C THR A 144 12.47 4.08 -4.28
N TRP A 145 12.29 3.73 -3.01
CA TRP A 145 13.07 4.25 -1.87
C TRP A 145 14.20 3.33 -1.44
N ILE A 146 14.32 2.15 -2.05
CA ILE A 146 15.34 1.16 -1.71
C ILE A 146 16.53 1.32 -2.64
N THR A 147 17.67 1.73 -2.09
CA THR A 147 18.93 1.95 -2.84
C THR A 147 19.86 0.75 -2.83
N ASN A 148 19.72 -0.14 -1.85
CA ASN A 148 20.58 -1.30 -1.70
C ASN A 148 19.76 -2.56 -1.97
N VAL A 149 19.81 -3.02 -3.21
CA VAL A 149 19.22 -4.28 -3.65
C VAL A 149 20.36 -5.23 -3.95
N ASP A 150 20.42 -6.35 -3.24
CA ASP A 150 21.32 -7.44 -3.59
C ASP A 150 20.74 -8.17 -4.82
N ALA A 151 20.99 -7.56 -5.96
CA ALA A 151 20.42 -7.94 -7.25
C ALA A 151 21.48 -8.51 -8.17
N PRO A 152 21.12 -9.41 -9.11
CA PRO A 152 21.99 -9.78 -10.22
C PRO A 152 22.54 -8.54 -10.93
N SER A 153 23.71 -8.67 -11.53
CA SER A 153 24.46 -7.57 -12.14
C SER A 153 23.73 -6.82 -13.28
N ASP A 154 22.63 -7.38 -13.75
CA ASP A 154 21.77 -6.81 -14.80
C ASP A 154 20.51 -6.10 -14.25
N MET A 155 20.35 -6.04 -12.93
CA MET A 155 19.33 -5.26 -12.26
C MET A 155 19.93 -4.00 -11.63
N ALA A 156 19.17 -2.91 -11.59
CA ALA A 156 19.57 -1.66 -10.94
C ALA A 156 18.55 -1.25 -9.89
N ALA A 157 19.05 -0.90 -8.70
CA ALA A 157 18.22 -0.27 -7.68
C ALA A 157 17.76 1.13 -8.14
N ALA A 158 16.65 1.60 -7.59
CA ALA A 158 16.25 3.00 -7.75
C ALA A 158 17.23 3.95 -7.05
N THR A 159 17.20 5.24 -7.37
CA THR A 159 18.04 6.27 -6.74
C THR A 159 17.72 6.50 -5.27
N GLY A 160 16.58 5.98 -4.78
CA GLY A 160 16.16 6.07 -3.36
C GLY A 160 15.53 7.42 -3.00
N ASP A 161 15.24 8.25 -3.98
CA ASP A 161 14.57 9.54 -3.78
C ASP A 161 13.10 9.54 -4.26
N GLY A 162 12.61 8.40 -4.79
CA GLY A 162 11.27 8.23 -5.31
C GLY A 162 11.02 8.84 -6.69
N SER A 163 12.05 9.34 -7.39
CA SER A 163 11.92 9.97 -8.71
C SER A 163 11.99 8.98 -9.86
N ASP A 164 12.57 7.82 -9.63
CA ASP A 164 12.75 6.76 -10.63
C ASP A 164 12.27 5.40 -10.11
N VAL A 165 12.27 4.42 -10.99
CA VAL A 165 11.90 3.03 -10.68
C VAL A 165 13.15 2.15 -10.67
N ALA A 166 13.13 1.10 -9.84
CA ALA A 166 14.15 0.07 -9.91
C ALA A 166 14.00 -0.74 -11.20
N ASP A 167 15.11 -1.10 -11.83
CA ASP A 167 15.10 -2.07 -12.90
C ASP A 167 15.06 -3.49 -12.30
N LEU A 168 13.92 -4.14 -12.43
CA LEU A 168 13.66 -5.50 -11.92
C LEU A 168 13.57 -6.52 -13.07
N THR A 169 13.99 -6.13 -14.28
CA THR A 169 13.86 -6.97 -15.50
C THR A 169 15.05 -7.88 -15.76
N GLY A 170 15.97 -7.98 -14.83
CA GLY A 170 17.17 -8.80 -14.95
C GLY A 170 16.89 -10.28 -15.28
N THR A 171 17.82 -10.89 -15.96
CA THR A 171 17.77 -12.32 -16.29
C THR A 171 17.93 -13.15 -15.03
N ALA A 172 16.99 -14.04 -14.74
CA ALA A 172 17.11 -14.95 -13.61
C ALA A 172 18.43 -15.73 -13.72
N ALA A 173 19.33 -15.53 -12.77
CA ALA A 173 20.54 -16.34 -12.68
C ALA A 173 20.14 -17.80 -12.47
N ALA A 174 20.60 -18.69 -13.35
CA ALA A 174 20.40 -20.13 -13.16
C ALA A 174 21.07 -20.51 -11.83
N LEU A 175 20.29 -21.08 -10.93
CA LEU A 175 20.83 -21.66 -9.69
C LEU A 175 21.74 -22.82 -10.10
N THR A 176 23.04 -22.59 -10.12
CA THR A 176 24.02 -23.70 -10.25
C THR A 176 24.16 -24.34 -8.88
N LEU A 177 23.68 -25.58 -8.80
CA LEU A 177 23.89 -26.48 -7.67
C LEU A 177 25.34 -26.98 -7.65
#